data_4206ba7c207b8145235cb9d4b52dbe20
#
_entry.id   4206ba7c207b8145235cb9d4b52dbe20
#
_cell.length_a   1.000
_cell.length_b   1.000
_cell.length_c   1.000
_cell.angle_alpha   90.00
_cell.angle_beta   90.00
_cell.angle_gamma   90.00
#
_symmetry.space_group_name_H-M   'P 1'
#
loop_
_entity.id
_entity.type
_entity.pdbx_description
1 polymer ?
#
loop_
_entity_poly.entity_id
_entity_poly.type
_entity_poly.pdbx_seq_one_letter_code
_entity_poly.pdbx_strand_id
1 'polypeptide(L)'
;VYDNPVTDAEQEGESQPPPRRPSWLPPADPNAPRPQRPMRAAGFQLAQLGGLASQRFAERVAEIGLTPPEVGILRMIASEPGRSQRSLAAELGVVPSRVVALIDPLDKKGLIERRRSVTDRRNHELHLTVEGGKQLGRLAQVALAHEADLFAVLTDTEYDQFAALLAKLAAAQQLTPGVHPGYQSLP
;
A
#
# COMPACT_ATOMS: atom_id res chain seq x y z
N VAL A 1 43.57 -26.82 42.57
CA VAL A 1 43.25 -25.74 43.52
C VAL A 1 43.61 -24.43 42.82
N TYR A 2 42.67 -23.79 42.12
CA TYR A 2 42.73 -22.35 41.78
C TYR A 2 41.30 -21.82 41.89
N ASP A 3 41.06 -21.10 42.94
CA ASP A 3 39.92 -20.24 43.15
C ASP A 3 39.93 -19.10 42.14
N ASN A 4 38.81 -18.91 41.44
CA ASN A 4 38.60 -17.72 40.63
C ASN A 4 37.39 -16.96 41.20
N PRO A 5 37.53 -15.75 41.68
CA PRO A 5 36.41 -14.97 42.22
C PRO A 5 35.54 -14.46 41.06
N VAL A 6 34.27 -14.79 41.14
CA VAL A 6 33.20 -14.21 40.35
C VAL A 6 33.05 -12.74 40.74
N THR A 7 33.38 -11.84 39.81
CA THR A 7 33.08 -10.42 39.96
C THR A 7 31.71 -10.16 39.31
N ASP A 8 30.70 -10.02 40.14
CA ASP A 8 29.42 -9.42 39.76
C ASP A 8 29.66 -7.95 39.37
N ALA A 9 29.66 -7.70 38.05
CA ALA A 9 29.54 -6.33 37.54
C ALA A 9 28.06 -6.11 37.19
N GLU A 10 27.32 -5.56 38.13
CA GLU A 10 26.04 -4.93 37.89
C GLU A 10 26.25 -3.76 36.93
N GLN A 11 25.94 -4.00 35.63
CA GLN A 11 25.81 -2.90 34.66
C GLN A 11 24.48 -2.19 34.95
N GLU A 12 24.57 -1.11 35.74
CA GLU A 12 23.50 -0.11 35.80
C GLU A 12 23.26 0.42 34.39
N GLY A 13 22.15 0.01 33.80
CA GLY A 13 21.67 0.54 32.53
C GLY A 13 21.34 2.02 32.67
N GLU A 14 22.23 2.86 32.15
CA GLU A 14 22.04 4.30 32.04
C GLU A 14 20.77 4.59 31.23
N SER A 15 19.66 4.91 31.92
CA SER A 15 18.41 5.26 31.29
C SER A 15 18.58 6.56 30.52
N GLN A 16 18.57 6.48 29.18
CA GLN A 16 18.57 7.66 28.32
C GLN A 16 17.44 8.62 28.73
N PRO A 17 17.72 9.91 28.89
CA PRO A 17 16.69 10.88 29.21
C PRO A 17 15.62 10.90 28.12
N PRO A 18 14.34 11.08 28.45
CA PRO A 18 13.26 11.11 27.48
C PRO A 18 13.51 12.20 26.42
N PRO A 19 13.13 11.95 25.14
CA PRO A 19 13.34 12.90 24.06
C PRO A 19 12.66 14.25 24.38
N ARG A 20 13.37 15.34 24.15
CA ARG A 20 12.86 16.70 24.40
C ARG A 20 11.66 16.96 23.50
N ARG A 21 10.60 17.52 24.07
CA ARG A 21 9.39 17.90 23.34
C ARG A 21 9.73 18.95 22.28
N PRO A 22 9.30 18.78 21.01
CA PRO A 22 9.53 19.76 19.96
C PRO A 22 8.89 21.11 20.27
N SER A 23 9.57 22.21 19.97
CA SER A 23 9.14 23.58 20.28
C SER A 23 7.87 24.03 19.53
N TRP A 24 7.51 23.34 18.47
CA TRP A 24 6.29 23.60 17.68
C TRP A 24 5.01 22.98 18.27
N LEU A 25 5.14 22.11 19.30
CA LEU A 25 3.98 21.56 19.97
C LEU A 25 3.40 22.59 20.96
N PRO A 26 2.06 22.80 20.99
CA PRO A 26 1.43 23.66 21.96
C PRO A 26 1.72 23.17 23.38
N PRO A 27 1.76 24.06 24.40
CA PRO A 27 2.03 23.67 25.78
C PRO A 27 1.09 22.53 26.22
N ALA A 28 1.62 21.60 27.03
CA ALA A 28 0.82 20.49 27.52
C ALA A 28 -0.27 21.02 28.45
N ASP A 29 -1.52 20.69 28.15
CA ASP A 29 -2.62 20.89 29.10
C ASP A 29 -2.39 19.97 30.31
N PRO A 30 -2.21 20.50 31.53
CA PRO A 30 -2.00 19.69 32.71
C PRO A 30 -3.21 18.82 33.08
N ASN A 31 -4.39 19.13 32.53
CA ASN A 31 -5.64 18.41 32.78
C ASN A 31 -6.01 17.47 31.63
N ALA A 32 -5.24 17.45 30.53
CA ALA A 32 -5.49 16.51 29.44
C ALA A 32 -5.31 15.08 29.93
N PRO A 33 -6.23 14.15 29.55
CA PRO A 33 -6.03 12.74 29.85
C PRO A 33 -4.70 12.28 29.27
N ARG A 34 -3.82 11.72 30.12
CA ARG A 34 -2.51 11.22 29.66
C ARG A 34 -2.75 10.17 28.58
N PRO A 35 -2.10 10.28 27.41
CA PRO A 35 -2.20 9.23 26.41
C PRO A 35 -1.78 7.91 27.05
N GLN A 36 -2.65 6.91 26.99
CA GLN A 36 -2.40 5.58 27.56
C GLN A 36 -1.20 4.86 26.92
N ARG A 37 -0.65 5.42 25.83
CA ARG A 37 0.55 4.95 25.15
C ARG A 37 1.51 6.13 24.92
N PRO A 38 2.82 5.96 25.20
CA PRO A 38 3.80 6.97 24.81
C PRO A 38 3.73 7.18 23.31
N MET A 39 3.80 8.44 22.86
CA MET A 39 3.79 8.78 21.43
C MET A 39 5.08 8.25 20.79
N ARG A 40 5.01 7.06 20.20
CA ARG A 40 6.15 6.40 19.52
C ARG A 40 6.32 6.84 18.07
N ALA A 41 5.68 7.91 17.66
CA ALA A 41 5.70 8.43 16.28
C ALA A 41 5.32 7.39 15.18
N ALA A 42 4.68 6.26 15.55
CA ALA A 42 4.34 5.18 14.61
C ALA A 42 3.50 5.67 13.43
N GLY A 43 2.57 6.61 13.66
CA GLY A 43 1.79 7.22 12.56
C GLY A 43 2.65 8.01 11.59
N PHE A 44 3.65 8.75 12.09
CA PHE A 44 4.59 9.48 11.25
C PHE A 44 5.50 8.53 10.46
N GLN A 45 6.04 7.49 11.13
CA GLN A 45 6.85 6.47 10.46
C GLN A 45 6.05 5.73 9.38
N LEU A 46 4.79 5.41 9.63
CA LEU A 46 3.91 4.79 8.64
C LEU A 46 3.71 5.71 7.43
N ALA A 47 3.52 7.03 7.65
CA ALA A 47 3.38 8.00 6.56
C ALA A 47 4.68 8.13 5.74
N GLN A 48 5.84 8.17 6.41
CA GLN A 48 7.15 8.23 5.73
C GLN A 48 7.41 6.97 4.90
N LEU A 49 7.22 5.79 5.48
CA LEU A 49 7.42 4.52 4.80
C LEU A 49 6.43 4.32 3.66
N GLY A 50 5.15 4.68 3.87
CA GLY A 50 4.13 4.62 2.83
C GLY A 50 4.45 5.54 1.64
N GLY A 51 4.92 6.77 1.90
CA GLY A 51 5.38 7.69 0.85
C GLY A 51 6.57 7.13 0.07
N LEU A 52 7.59 6.61 0.76
CA LEU A 52 8.76 5.99 0.14
C LEU A 52 8.38 4.76 -0.68
N ALA A 53 7.55 3.87 -0.14
CA ALA A 53 7.08 2.68 -0.83
C ALA A 53 6.31 3.03 -2.11
N SER A 54 5.38 4.01 -2.02
CA SER A 54 4.60 4.48 -3.17
C SER A 54 5.49 5.08 -4.26
N GLN A 55 6.48 5.90 -3.89
CA GLN A 55 7.42 6.49 -4.85
C GLN A 55 8.23 5.42 -5.55
N ARG A 56 8.88 4.52 -4.81
CA ARG A 56 9.68 3.42 -5.39
C ARG A 56 8.85 2.50 -6.27
N PHE A 57 7.63 2.21 -5.88
CA PHE A 57 6.72 1.43 -6.71
C PHE A 57 6.38 2.14 -8.02
N ALA A 58 6.10 3.45 -7.98
CA ALA A 58 5.82 4.25 -9.16
C ALA A 58 7.00 4.26 -10.16
N GLU A 59 8.23 4.39 -9.65
CA GLU A 59 9.46 4.33 -10.45
C GLU A 59 9.59 2.97 -11.16
N ARG A 60 9.40 1.87 -10.43
CA ARG A 60 9.51 0.50 -10.98
C ARG A 60 8.44 0.18 -12.03
N VAL A 61 7.20 0.56 -11.80
CA VAL A 61 6.13 0.30 -12.76
C VAL A 61 6.26 1.18 -14.01
N ALA A 62 6.89 2.35 -13.90
CA ALA A 62 7.22 3.20 -15.05
C ALA A 62 8.21 2.52 -16.01
N GLU A 63 9.16 1.72 -15.51
CA GLU A 63 10.11 0.95 -16.34
C GLU A 63 9.40 -0.05 -17.26
N ILE A 64 8.24 -0.54 -16.85
CA ILE A 64 7.39 -1.42 -17.68
C ILE A 64 6.26 -0.67 -18.38
N GLY A 65 6.33 0.65 -18.46
CA GLY A 65 5.38 1.51 -19.18
C GLY A 65 4.02 1.67 -18.52
N LEU A 66 3.92 1.47 -17.20
CA LEU A 66 2.69 1.62 -16.44
C LEU A 66 2.79 2.74 -15.39
N THR A 67 1.63 3.22 -14.97
CA THR A 67 1.48 4.09 -13.79
C THR A 67 0.79 3.31 -12.66
N PRO A 68 0.98 3.69 -11.38
CA PRO A 68 0.29 3.03 -10.28
C PRO A 68 -1.24 2.92 -10.42
N PRO A 69 -1.96 3.94 -10.91
CA PRO A 69 -3.39 3.80 -11.21
C PRO A 69 -3.70 2.74 -12.27
N GLU A 70 -2.93 2.68 -13.36
CA GLU A 70 -3.08 1.67 -14.41
C GLU A 70 -2.87 0.25 -13.87
N VAL A 71 -1.88 0.07 -12.97
CA VAL A 71 -1.63 -1.20 -12.29
C VAL A 71 -2.87 -1.69 -11.53
N GLY A 72 -3.48 -0.80 -10.74
CA GLY A 72 -4.69 -1.16 -9.99
C GLY A 72 -5.84 -1.56 -10.90
N ILE A 73 -6.09 -0.81 -11.97
CA ILE A 73 -7.14 -1.13 -12.97
C ILE A 73 -6.89 -2.49 -13.63
N LEU A 74 -5.65 -2.75 -14.09
CA LEU A 74 -5.30 -4.05 -14.69
C LEU A 74 -5.56 -5.22 -13.73
N ARG A 75 -5.17 -5.09 -12.45
CA ARG A 75 -5.42 -6.09 -11.43
C ARG A 75 -6.91 -6.31 -11.17
N MET A 76 -7.70 -5.24 -11.10
CA MET A 76 -9.14 -5.32 -10.89
C MET A 76 -9.85 -6.00 -12.07
N ILE A 77 -9.44 -5.73 -13.31
CA ILE A 77 -9.99 -6.41 -14.50
C ILE A 77 -9.55 -7.89 -14.54
N ALA A 78 -8.33 -8.18 -14.11
CA ALA A 78 -7.82 -9.56 -14.03
C ALA A 78 -8.56 -10.41 -12.99
N SER A 79 -8.90 -9.82 -11.84
CA SER A 79 -9.60 -10.52 -10.76
C SER A 79 -11.07 -10.80 -11.08
N GLU A 80 -11.69 -9.97 -11.92
CA GLU A 80 -13.09 -10.11 -12.34
C GLU A 80 -13.22 -9.79 -13.83
N PRO A 81 -12.88 -10.74 -14.74
CA PRO A 81 -13.01 -10.55 -16.16
C PRO A 81 -14.47 -10.34 -16.57
N GLY A 82 -14.72 -9.39 -17.47
CA GLY A 82 -16.09 -9.06 -17.91
C GLY A 82 -16.79 -8.01 -17.05
N ARG A 83 -16.13 -7.49 -16.03
CA ARG A 83 -16.70 -6.41 -15.21
C ARG A 83 -16.99 -5.15 -16.02
N SER A 84 -18.04 -4.44 -15.66
CA SER A 84 -18.39 -3.18 -16.31
C SER A 84 -17.60 -1.99 -15.76
N GLN A 85 -17.50 -0.92 -16.57
CA GLN A 85 -16.94 0.36 -16.10
C GLN A 85 -17.71 0.91 -14.89
N ARG A 86 -19.00 0.65 -14.80
CA ARG A 86 -19.85 1.07 -13.70
C ARG A 86 -19.53 0.30 -12.41
N SER A 87 -19.30 -1.00 -12.50
CA SER A 87 -18.87 -1.82 -11.37
C SER A 87 -17.51 -1.33 -10.84
N LEU A 88 -16.57 -1.04 -11.76
CA LEU A 88 -15.27 -0.50 -11.41
C LEU A 88 -15.38 0.86 -10.70
N ALA A 89 -16.25 1.75 -11.18
CA ALA A 89 -16.49 3.05 -10.57
C ALA A 89 -17.03 2.93 -9.14
N ALA A 90 -17.96 2.01 -8.93
CA ALA A 90 -18.55 1.76 -7.62
C ALA A 90 -17.50 1.23 -6.62
N GLU A 91 -16.65 0.29 -7.03
CA GLU A 91 -15.60 -0.28 -6.17
C GLU A 91 -14.50 0.73 -5.84
N LEU A 92 -14.09 1.56 -6.81
CA LEU A 92 -13.13 2.64 -6.61
C LEU A 92 -13.69 3.83 -5.81
N GLY A 93 -15.00 3.92 -5.65
CA GLY A 93 -15.66 5.07 -5.02
C GLY A 93 -15.52 6.36 -5.83
N VAL A 94 -15.48 6.26 -7.17
CA VAL A 94 -15.31 7.42 -8.07
C VAL A 94 -16.46 7.54 -9.07
N VAL A 95 -16.59 8.71 -9.71
CA VAL A 95 -17.59 8.93 -10.76
C VAL A 95 -17.21 8.15 -12.04
N PRO A 96 -18.18 7.67 -12.83
CA PRO A 96 -17.92 6.87 -14.04
C PRO A 96 -17.00 7.54 -15.07
N SER A 97 -17.07 8.86 -15.22
CA SER A 97 -16.19 9.61 -16.13
C SER A 97 -14.71 9.49 -15.76
N ARG A 98 -14.39 9.38 -14.48
CA ARG A 98 -13.02 9.17 -14.00
C ARG A 98 -12.50 7.78 -14.36
N VAL A 99 -13.36 6.76 -14.30
CA VAL A 99 -13.01 5.41 -14.74
C VAL A 99 -12.68 5.37 -16.22
N VAL A 100 -13.40 6.12 -17.05
CA VAL A 100 -13.08 6.23 -18.48
C VAL A 100 -11.67 6.76 -18.68
N ALA A 101 -11.28 7.83 -17.97
CA ALA A 101 -9.94 8.39 -18.03
C ALA A 101 -8.84 7.41 -17.59
N LEU A 102 -9.14 6.49 -16.68
CA LEU A 102 -8.20 5.45 -16.23
C LEU A 102 -8.09 4.27 -17.21
N ILE A 103 -9.17 3.97 -17.91
CA ILE A 103 -9.25 2.84 -18.84
C ILE A 103 -8.70 3.18 -20.22
N ASP A 104 -8.95 4.39 -20.72
CA ASP A 104 -8.55 4.82 -22.06
C ASP A 104 -7.05 4.68 -22.34
N PRO A 105 -6.13 5.00 -21.40
CA PRO A 105 -4.71 4.76 -21.61
C PRO A 105 -4.37 3.28 -21.77
N LEU A 106 -5.02 2.39 -21.02
CA LEU A 106 -4.81 0.94 -21.07
C LEU A 106 -5.34 0.35 -22.38
N ASP A 107 -6.49 0.82 -22.86
CA ASP A 107 -7.07 0.46 -24.15
C ASP A 107 -6.15 0.91 -25.29
N LYS A 108 -5.66 2.15 -25.27
CA LYS A 108 -4.67 2.68 -26.24
C LYS A 108 -3.36 1.90 -26.25
N LYS A 109 -2.92 1.38 -25.11
CA LYS A 109 -1.74 0.51 -24.98
C LYS A 109 -2.03 -0.95 -25.45
N GLY A 110 -3.26 -1.26 -25.81
CA GLY A 110 -3.68 -2.61 -26.21
C GLY A 110 -3.63 -3.64 -25.07
N LEU A 111 -3.70 -3.20 -23.81
CA LEU A 111 -3.63 -4.08 -22.65
C LEU A 111 -4.99 -4.58 -22.21
N ILE A 112 -6.04 -3.85 -22.53
CA ILE A 112 -7.43 -4.22 -22.28
C ILE A 112 -8.26 -4.07 -23.56
N GLU A 113 -9.41 -4.68 -23.57
CA GLU A 113 -10.41 -4.50 -24.62
C GLU A 113 -11.81 -4.36 -24.03
N ARG A 114 -12.66 -3.61 -24.74
CA ARG A 114 -14.07 -3.41 -24.40
C ARG A 114 -14.92 -4.30 -25.30
N ARG A 115 -15.56 -5.31 -24.72
CA ARG A 115 -16.49 -6.18 -25.44
C ARG A 115 -17.93 -5.76 -25.13
N ARG A 116 -18.83 -5.87 -26.12
CA ARG A 116 -20.25 -5.66 -25.84
C ARG A 116 -20.74 -6.79 -24.95
N SER A 117 -21.47 -6.43 -23.87
CA SER A 117 -22.08 -7.43 -23.01
C SER A 117 -23.13 -8.23 -23.78
N VAL A 118 -23.11 -9.54 -23.57
CA VAL A 118 -24.09 -10.44 -24.17
C VAL A 118 -25.45 -10.30 -23.47
N THR A 119 -25.44 -9.96 -22.18
CA THR A 119 -26.63 -9.83 -21.32
C THR A 119 -27.26 -8.45 -21.38
N ASP A 120 -26.46 -7.40 -21.57
CA ASP A 120 -26.94 -6.01 -21.72
C ASP A 120 -26.13 -5.26 -22.77
N ARG A 121 -26.70 -5.15 -23.97
CA ARG A 121 -26.03 -4.49 -25.11
C ARG A 121 -25.71 -3.01 -24.91
N ARG A 122 -26.20 -2.36 -23.84
CA ARG A 122 -25.88 -0.98 -23.47
C ARG A 122 -24.60 -0.88 -22.67
N ASN A 123 -24.11 -2.00 -22.13
CA ASN A 123 -22.92 -2.08 -21.30
C ASN A 123 -21.76 -2.72 -22.07
N HIS A 124 -20.55 -2.22 -21.74
CA HIS A 124 -19.30 -2.83 -22.20
C HIS A 124 -18.64 -3.56 -21.04
N GLU A 125 -18.18 -4.76 -21.33
CA GLU A 125 -17.37 -5.60 -20.45
C GLU A 125 -15.90 -5.33 -20.71
N LEU A 126 -15.11 -5.29 -19.64
CA LEU A 126 -13.68 -5.09 -19.69
C LEU A 126 -12.96 -6.42 -19.56
N HIS A 127 -12.07 -6.67 -20.49
CA HIS A 127 -11.26 -7.89 -20.51
C HIS A 127 -9.78 -7.53 -20.72
N LEU A 128 -8.87 -8.33 -20.18
CA LEU A 128 -7.47 -8.25 -20.57
C LEU A 128 -7.31 -8.82 -21.99
N THR A 129 -6.44 -8.19 -22.76
CA THR A 129 -5.91 -8.78 -24.00
C THR A 129 -4.82 -9.81 -23.68
N VAL A 130 -4.32 -10.53 -24.69
CA VAL A 130 -3.14 -11.40 -24.53
C VAL A 130 -1.93 -10.59 -24.04
N GLU A 131 -1.72 -9.37 -24.57
CA GLU A 131 -0.63 -8.49 -24.14
C GLU A 131 -0.87 -7.96 -22.73
N GLY A 132 -2.11 -7.64 -22.36
CA GLY A 132 -2.46 -7.29 -20.97
C GLY A 132 -2.14 -8.40 -19.99
N GLY A 133 -2.38 -9.66 -20.36
CA GLY A 133 -1.99 -10.82 -19.54
C GLY A 133 -0.48 -10.95 -19.36
N LYS A 134 0.31 -10.74 -20.44
CA LYS A 134 1.79 -10.71 -20.35
C LYS A 134 2.28 -9.55 -19.47
N GLN A 135 1.66 -8.38 -19.63
CA GLN A 135 2.01 -7.21 -18.83
C GLN A 135 1.72 -7.42 -17.34
N LEU A 136 0.63 -8.13 -17.03
CA LEU A 136 0.32 -8.51 -15.66
C LEU A 136 1.38 -9.48 -15.07
N GLY A 137 1.92 -10.38 -15.89
CA GLY A 137 3.05 -11.23 -15.51
C GLY A 137 4.32 -10.44 -15.18
N ARG A 138 4.66 -9.42 -16.01
CA ARG A 138 5.79 -8.51 -15.72
C ARG A 138 5.56 -7.71 -14.44
N LEU A 139 4.34 -7.23 -14.24
CA LEU A 139 3.94 -6.52 -13.03
C LEU A 139 4.10 -7.38 -11.77
N ALA A 140 3.77 -8.67 -11.85
CA ALA A 140 3.96 -9.58 -10.71
C ALA A 140 5.43 -9.67 -10.30
N GLN A 141 6.37 -9.73 -11.26
CA GLN A 141 7.81 -9.72 -10.97
C GLN A 141 8.26 -8.40 -10.33
N VAL A 142 7.77 -7.26 -10.84
CA VAL A 142 8.05 -5.93 -10.26
C VAL A 142 7.54 -5.84 -8.83
N ALA A 143 6.34 -6.33 -8.57
CA ALA A 143 5.74 -6.31 -7.24
C ALA A 143 6.52 -7.19 -6.25
N LEU A 144 6.94 -8.40 -6.66
CA LEU A 144 7.75 -9.29 -5.84
C LEU A 144 9.12 -8.67 -5.52
N ALA A 145 9.79 -8.07 -6.50
CA ALA A 145 11.07 -7.41 -6.28
C ALA A 145 10.92 -6.18 -5.37
N HIS A 146 9.85 -5.40 -5.54
CA HIS A 146 9.56 -4.26 -4.68
C HIS A 146 9.35 -4.67 -3.22
N GLU A 147 8.57 -5.73 -3.00
CA GLU A 147 8.30 -6.29 -1.68
C GLU A 147 9.60 -6.80 -1.03
N ALA A 148 10.38 -7.60 -1.76
CA ALA A 148 11.65 -8.14 -1.27
C ALA A 148 12.63 -7.04 -0.84
N ASP A 149 12.77 -5.97 -1.65
CA ASP A 149 13.70 -4.88 -1.33
C ASP A 149 13.20 -4.00 -0.17
N LEU A 150 11.90 -3.77 -0.08
CA LEU A 150 11.34 -2.91 0.95
C LEU A 150 11.45 -3.52 2.35
N PHE A 151 11.33 -4.84 2.42
CA PHE A 151 11.32 -5.60 3.68
C PHE A 151 12.56 -6.46 3.89
N ALA A 152 13.64 -6.26 3.12
CA ALA A 152 14.88 -7.04 3.19
C ALA A 152 15.52 -7.08 4.59
N VAL A 153 15.21 -6.12 5.45
CA VAL A 153 15.76 -6.02 6.82
C VAL A 153 14.97 -6.83 7.85
N LEU A 154 13.80 -7.36 7.47
CA LEU A 154 12.96 -8.16 8.35
C LEU A 154 13.21 -9.64 8.13
N THR A 155 13.16 -10.42 9.21
CA THR A 155 13.03 -11.87 9.14
C THR A 155 11.61 -12.24 8.69
N ASP A 156 11.41 -13.48 8.18
CA ASP A 156 10.08 -13.96 7.76
C ASP A 156 9.04 -13.81 8.87
N THR A 157 9.40 -14.12 10.10
CA THR A 157 8.50 -13.98 11.26
C THR A 157 8.12 -12.52 11.54
N GLU A 158 9.07 -11.61 11.45
CA GLU A 158 8.81 -10.16 11.64
C GLU A 158 7.96 -9.61 10.51
N TYR A 159 8.21 -10.04 9.26
CA TYR A 159 7.40 -9.69 8.11
C TYR A 159 5.94 -10.15 8.29
N ASP A 160 5.71 -11.41 8.67
CA ASP A 160 4.37 -11.95 8.90
C ASP A 160 3.62 -11.19 10.00
N GLN A 161 4.30 -10.88 11.11
CA GLN A 161 3.74 -10.09 12.20
C GLN A 161 3.39 -8.67 11.74
N PHE A 162 4.27 -8.03 10.98
CA PHE A 162 4.06 -6.69 10.45
C PHE A 162 2.88 -6.65 9.47
N ALA A 163 2.81 -7.61 8.53
CA ALA A 163 1.71 -7.75 7.58
C ALA A 163 0.36 -7.95 8.29
N ALA A 164 0.32 -8.80 9.33
CA ALA A 164 -0.87 -9.02 10.14
C ALA A 164 -1.33 -7.75 10.87
N LEU A 165 -0.38 -6.96 11.41
CA LEU A 165 -0.69 -5.69 12.07
C LEU A 165 -1.21 -4.64 11.09
N LEU A 166 -0.63 -4.54 9.90
CA LEU A 166 -1.11 -3.66 8.84
C LEU A 166 -2.52 -4.05 8.39
N ALA A 167 -2.80 -5.34 8.17
CA ALA A 167 -4.12 -5.84 7.80
C ALA A 167 -5.17 -5.50 8.88
N LYS A 168 -4.82 -5.66 10.15
CA LYS A 168 -5.68 -5.29 11.27
C LYS A 168 -5.98 -3.79 11.31
N LEU A 169 -4.98 -2.94 11.05
CA LEU A 169 -5.16 -1.49 10.99
C LEU A 169 -6.03 -1.10 9.79
N ALA A 170 -5.77 -1.66 8.61
CA ALA A 170 -6.55 -1.41 7.40
C ALA A 170 -8.02 -1.76 7.57
N ALA A 171 -8.32 -2.92 8.16
CA ALA A 171 -9.69 -3.34 8.45
C ALA A 171 -10.41 -2.40 9.44
N ALA A 172 -9.71 -1.94 10.49
CA ALA A 172 -10.26 -0.99 11.46
C ALA A 172 -10.55 0.39 10.85
N GLN A 173 -9.83 0.77 9.78
CA GLN A 173 -10.06 1.99 9.02
C GLN A 173 -11.00 1.78 7.82
N GLN A 174 -11.61 0.60 7.69
CA GLN A 174 -12.55 0.26 6.60
C GLN A 174 -11.97 0.47 5.19
N LEU A 175 -10.65 0.26 5.02
CA LEU A 175 -10.02 0.33 3.72
C LEU A 175 -10.49 -0.83 2.84
N THR A 176 -10.85 -0.55 1.60
CA THR A 176 -11.22 -1.58 0.63
C THR A 176 -9.99 -2.41 0.24
N PRO A 177 -9.99 -3.74 0.44
CA PRO A 177 -8.85 -4.57 0.08
C PRO A 177 -8.45 -4.42 -1.38
N GLY A 178 -7.17 -4.23 -1.64
CA GLY A 178 -6.62 -4.11 -2.99
C GLY A 178 -6.88 -2.78 -3.71
N VAL A 179 -7.62 -1.85 -3.11
CA VAL A 179 -7.91 -0.52 -3.66
C VAL A 179 -7.11 0.55 -2.93
N HIS A 180 -6.23 1.24 -3.65
CA HIS A 180 -5.47 2.33 -3.07
C HIS A 180 -6.36 3.58 -2.88
N PRO A 181 -6.43 4.19 -1.68
CA PRO A 181 -7.31 5.35 -1.42
C PRO A 181 -7.00 6.56 -2.32
N GLY A 182 -5.80 6.64 -2.87
CA GLY A 182 -5.39 7.68 -3.82
C GLY A 182 -6.23 7.75 -5.11
N TYR A 183 -7.02 6.72 -5.45
CA TYR A 183 -7.95 6.82 -6.60
C TYR A 183 -8.98 7.93 -6.43
N GLN A 184 -9.39 8.22 -5.20
CA GLN A 184 -10.35 9.30 -4.90
C GLN A 184 -9.73 10.69 -5.06
N SER A 185 -8.39 10.80 -4.98
CA SER A 185 -7.64 12.07 -5.06
C SER A 185 -7.03 12.33 -6.43
N LEU A 186 -7.20 11.44 -7.42
CA LEU A 186 -6.73 11.67 -8.77
C LEU A 186 -7.45 12.88 -9.41
N PRO A 187 -6.76 13.71 -10.20
CA PRO A 187 -7.36 14.87 -10.85
C PRO A 187 -8.43 14.51 -11.88
#